data_e91cf557508941b136889fc5aa991191
#
_entry.id   e91cf557508941b136889fc5aa991191
#
_cell.length_a   1.000
_cell.length_b   1.000
_cell.length_c   1.000
_cell.angle_alpha   90.00
_cell.angle_beta   90.00
_cell.angle_gamma   90.00
#
_symmetry.space_group_name_H-M   'P 1'
#
loop_
_entity.id
_entity.type
_entity.pdbx_description
1 polymer ?
#
loop_
_entity_poly.entity_id
_entity_poly.type
_entity_poly.pdbx_seq_one_letter_code
_entity_poly.pdbx_strand_id
1 'polypeptide(L)'
;KLPALSKVNKQVNEQFGFVPSGLVKLDADTVSVQSFLVSKTEVTNLDYRLFLKDLIATGEHEKYAVAKIDSFNWSKGKALNEKYAHYYHNHPAYEDYPVVNISREGAQLYCEWLTEKYNALLPSDQRITFRLPLKTEWIRAACGDNLNASYTWGKPYVRNSQGQFLANFVRIGETSIARNEKGEFVSGEEGKIILALAEQEDFVYAPVDAMGELIGDDNSLSKHIQAILEHP
;
A
#
# COMPACT_ATOMS: atom_id res chain seq x y z
N LYS A 1 -29.78 -11.68 22.16
CA LYS A 1 -29.38 -11.87 20.75
C LYS A 1 -29.25 -10.53 19.98
N LEU A 2 -30.09 -9.53 20.23
CA LEU A 2 -30.08 -8.21 19.59
C LEU A 2 -28.79 -7.39 19.86
N PRO A 3 -28.16 -7.39 21.06
CA PRO A 3 -26.96 -6.57 21.30
C PRO A 3 -25.75 -6.99 20.44
N ALA A 4 -25.57 -8.29 20.18
CA ALA A 4 -24.44 -8.77 19.38
C ALA A 4 -24.56 -8.34 17.90
N LEU A 5 -25.75 -8.46 17.31
CA LEU A 5 -26.02 -8.01 15.95
C LEU A 5 -25.83 -6.50 15.78
N SER A 6 -26.36 -5.71 16.72
CA SER A 6 -26.18 -4.24 16.72
C SER A 6 -24.71 -3.87 16.81
N LYS A 7 -23.92 -4.57 17.62
CA LYS A 7 -22.47 -4.35 17.71
C LYS A 7 -21.73 -4.70 16.43
N VAL A 8 -22.06 -5.83 15.80
CA VAL A 8 -21.46 -6.24 14.52
C VAL A 8 -21.80 -5.22 13.43
N ASN A 9 -23.06 -4.84 13.28
CA ASN A 9 -23.49 -3.84 12.30
C ASN A 9 -22.78 -2.48 12.49
N LYS A 10 -22.60 -2.06 13.74
CA LYS A 10 -21.85 -0.84 14.06
C LYS A 10 -20.39 -0.96 13.61
N GLN A 11 -19.71 -2.06 13.94
CA GLN A 11 -18.32 -2.29 13.53
C GLN A 11 -18.18 -2.32 12.01
N VAL A 12 -19.06 -3.03 11.30
CA VAL A 12 -19.05 -3.06 9.82
C VAL A 12 -19.20 -1.66 9.25
N ASN A 13 -20.13 -0.86 9.73
CA ASN A 13 -20.32 0.52 9.26
C ASN A 13 -19.16 1.45 9.58
N GLU A 14 -18.47 1.23 10.68
CA GLU A 14 -17.30 2.03 11.06
C GLU A 14 -16.06 1.67 10.24
N GLN A 15 -15.83 0.38 10.01
CA GLN A 15 -14.60 -0.14 9.37
C GLN A 15 -14.70 -0.26 7.86
N PHE A 16 -15.91 -0.39 7.30
CA PHE A 16 -16.10 -0.61 5.87
C PHE A 16 -16.82 0.57 5.19
N GLY A 17 -16.43 0.85 3.96
CA GLY A 17 -17.08 1.79 3.06
C GLY A 17 -17.93 1.07 2.04
N PHE A 18 -19.12 1.63 1.73
CA PHE A 18 -19.97 1.14 0.67
C PHE A 18 -19.49 1.66 -0.69
N VAL A 19 -19.26 0.75 -1.63
CA VAL A 19 -18.92 1.05 -3.01
C VAL A 19 -20.14 0.70 -3.88
N PRO A 20 -20.79 1.69 -4.53
CA PRO A 20 -21.95 1.42 -5.38
C PRO A 20 -21.56 0.67 -6.65
N SER A 21 -22.49 -0.11 -7.19
CA SER A 21 -22.32 -0.76 -8.49
C SER A 21 -22.03 0.28 -9.58
N GLY A 22 -21.32 -0.14 -10.62
CA GLY A 22 -20.98 0.76 -11.70
C GLY A 22 -20.04 0.12 -12.71
N LEU A 23 -19.52 0.93 -13.61
CA LEU A 23 -18.59 0.50 -14.65
C LEU A 23 -17.15 0.79 -14.25
N VAL A 24 -16.23 -0.03 -14.72
CA VAL A 24 -14.79 0.21 -14.69
C VAL A 24 -14.20 -0.05 -16.06
N LYS A 25 -13.16 0.71 -16.40
CA LYS A 25 -12.37 0.50 -17.59
C LYS A 25 -11.18 -0.39 -17.23
N LEU A 26 -11.05 -1.52 -17.92
CA LEU A 26 -9.95 -2.45 -17.77
C LEU A 26 -9.32 -2.65 -19.15
N ASP A 27 -8.18 -2.01 -19.39
CA ASP A 27 -7.52 -1.95 -20.69
C ASP A 27 -8.46 -1.36 -21.78
N ALA A 28 -8.84 -2.16 -22.78
CA ALA A 28 -9.78 -1.77 -23.83
C ALA A 28 -11.26 -2.02 -23.47
N ASP A 29 -11.52 -2.82 -22.42
CA ASP A 29 -12.87 -3.29 -22.09
C ASP A 29 -13.50 -2.45 -20.98
N THR A 30 -14.82 -2.44 -20.97
CA THR A 30 -15.62 -1.87 -19.89
C THR A 30 -16.40 -2.98 -19.19
N VAL A 31 -16.17 -3.12 -17.87
CA VAL A 31 -16.73 -4.19 -17.05
C VAL A 31 -17.67 -3.62 -16.00
N SER A 32 -18.83 -4.27 -15.83
CA SER A 32 -19.76 -3.93 -14.76
C SER A 32 -19.33 -4.57 -13.44
N VAL A 33 -19.33 -3.79 -12.37
CA VAL A 33 -19.01 -4.23 -11.00
C VAL A 33 -20.24 -4.06 -10.13
N GLN A 34 -20.61 -5.10 -9.39
CA GLN A 34 -21.68 -5.05 -8.40
C GLN A 34 -21.29 -4.22 -7.20
N SER A 35 -22.26 -3.73 -6.44
CA SER A 35 -21.99 -3.03 -5.19
C SER A 35 -21.38 -3.97 -4.14
N PHE A 36 -20.48 -3.45 -3.31
CA PHE A 36 -19.80 -4.20 -2.26
C PHE A 36 -19.36 -3.29 -1.12
N LEU A 37 -18.92 -3.89 -0.04
CA LEU A 37 -18.26 -3.20 1.06
C LEU A 37 -16.74 -3.43 0.96
N VAL A 38 -15.97 -2.38 1.17
CA VAL A 38 -14.50 -2.43 1.21
C VAL A 38 -14.00 -1.89 2.55
N SER A 39 -12.96 -2.48 3.11
CA SER A 39 -12.30 -1.92 4.29
C SER A 39 -11.78 -0.51 3.97
N LYS A 40 -11.99 0.43 4.90
CA LYS A 40 -11.53 1.83 4.77
C LYS A 40 -10.02 1.96 4.93
N THR A 41 -9.40 0.97 5.56
CA THR A 41 -7.96 0.89 5.80
C THR A 41 -7.46 -0.51 5.43
N GLU A 42 -6.16 -0.62 5.25
CA GLU A 42 -5.49 -1.92 5.15
C GLU A 42 -5.63 -2.69 6.48
N VAL A 43 -5.44 -4.00 6.43
CA VAL A 43 -5.37 -4.86 7.62
C VAL A 43 -4.15 -4.48 8.45
N THR A 44 -4.34 -4.23 9.73
CA THR A 44 -3.26 -3.78 10.62
C THR A 44 -2.37 -4.93 11.10
N ASN A 45 -1.18 -4.60 11.58
CA ASN A 45 -0.30 -5.56 12.24
C ASN A 45 -0.97 -6.21 13.46
N LEU A 46 -1.74 -5.44 14.22
CA LEU A 46 -2.47 -5.97 15.37
C LEU A 46 -3.51 -6.99 14.95
N ASP A 47 -4.36 -6.67 13.97
CA ASP A 47 -5.41 -7.57 13.50
C ASP A 47 -4.85 -8.88 12.96
N TYR A 48 -3.77 -8.79 12.18
CA TYR A 48 -3.13 -9.98 11.63
C TYR A 48 -2.45 -10.83 12.70
N ARG A 49 -1.82 -10.22 13.71
CA ARG A 49 -1.27 -10.95 14.87
C ARG A 49 -2.34 -11.65 15.68
N LEU A 50 -3.52 -11.05 15.86
CA LEU A 50 -4.66 -11.69 16.52
C LEU A 50 -5.10 -12.94 15.77
N PHE A 51 -5.19 -12.88 14.45
CA PHE A 51 -5.44 -14.05 13.60
C PHE A 51 -4.39 -15.14 13.80
N LEU A 52 -3.10 -14.82 13.69
CA LEU A 52 -2.03 -15.80 13.89
C LEU A 52 -2.05 -16.43 15.27
N LYS A 53 -2.34 -15.65 16.31
CA LYS A 53 -2.49 -16.12 17.68
C LYS A 53 -3.66 -17.09 17.83
N ASP A 54 -4.79 -16.82 17.16
CA ASP A 54 -5.96 -17.69 17.19
C ASP A 54 -5.68 -19.03 16.50
N LEU A 55 -4.97 -19.02 15.35
CA LEU A 55 -4.55 -20.25 14.67
C LEU A 55 -3.69 -21.17 15.59
N ILE A 56 -2.77 -20.58 16.33
CA ILE A 56 -1.96 -21.33 17.29
C ILE A 56 -2.84 -21.88 18.42
N ALA A 57 -3.73 -21.07 18.97
CA ALA A 57 -4.59 -21.45 20.10
C ALA A 57 -5.59 -22.55 19.73
N THR A 58 -6.01 -22.60 18.46
CA THR A 58 -6.93 -23.63 17.94
C THR A 58 -6.23 -24.88 17.38
N GLY A 59 -4.89 -24.89 17.37
CA GLY A 59 -4.10 -26.01 16.85
C GLY A 59 -4.00 -26.07 15.32
N GLU A 60 -4.35 -25.00 14.62
CA GLU A 60 -4.32 -24.90 13.15
C GLU A 60 -2.90 -24.63 12.63
N HIS A 61 -1.96 -25.51 12.97
CA HIS A 61 -0.52 -25.33 12.72
C HIS A 61 -0.18 -25.25 11.22
N GLU A 62 -0.89 -25.97 10.37
CA GLU A 62 -0.67 -25.94 8.92
C GLU A 62 -1.06 -24.57 8.35
N LYS A 63 -2.21 -24.04 8.74
CA LYS A 63 -2.63 -22.69 8.32
C LYS A 63 -1.68 -21.61 8.85
N TYR A 64 -1.23 -21.77 10.10
CA TYR A 64 -0.22 -20.87 10.67
C TYR A 64 1.08 -20.87 9.87
N ALA A 65 1.57 -22.04 9.44
CA ALA A 65 2.79 -22.14 8.65
C ALA A 65 2.71 -21.39 7.30
N VAL A 66 1.52 -21.38 6.68
CA VAL A 66 1.23 -20.66 5.43
C VAL A 66 1.04 -19.15 5.69
N ALA A 67 0.37 -18.79 6.78
CA ALA A 67 -0.03 -17.43 7.09
C ALA A 67 1.07 -16.59 7.80
N LYS A 68 2.10 -17.23 8.36
CA LYS A 68 3.14 -16.54 9.12
C LYS A 68 3.81 -15.43 8.31
N ILE A 69 4.14 -14.34 8.97
CA ILE A 69 4.79 -13.18 8.36
C ILE A 69 6.26 -13.52 8.07
N ASP A 70 6.74 -13.23 6.86
CA ASP A 70 8.18 -13.27 6.53
C ASP A 70 8.84 -11.93 6.93
N SER A 71 9.11 -11.76 8.22
CA SER A 71 9.72 -10.55 8.75
C SER A 71 11.14 -10.33 8.21
N PHE A 72 11.86 -11.40 7.80
CA PHE A 72 13.18 -11.28 7.21
C PHE A 72 13.17 -10.72 5.79
N ASN A 73 12.01 -10.60 5.16
CA ASN A 73 11.89 -9.97 3.85
C ASN A 73 12.35 -8.49 3.87
N TRP A 74 12.30 -7.82 5.02
CA TRP A 74 12.87 -6.49 5.21
C TRP A 74 14.39 -6.44 5.01
N SER A 75 15.09 -7.56 5.20
CA SER A 75 16.55 -7.67 5.03
C SER A 75 16.96 -8.13 3.63
N LYS A 76 15.97 -8.46 2.78
CA LYS A 76 16.21 -8.84 1.38
C LYS A 76 16.27 -7.58 0.53
N GLY A 77 17.46 -7.18 0.16
CA GLY A 77 17.70 -6.00 -0.66
C GLY A 77 18.76 -5.10 -0.02
N LYS A 78 19.06 -4.03 -0.69
CA LYS A 78 20.09 -3.10 -0.28
C LYS A 78 19.55 -1.92 0.57
N ALA A 79 18.24 -1.82 0.79
CA ALA A 79 17.66 -0.77 1.62
C ALA A 79 18.00 -1.01 3.11
N LEU A 80 18.27 0.05 3.87
CA LEU A 80 18.60 0.02 5.30
C LEU A 80 17.37 -0.33 6.18
N ASN A 81 16.55 -1.29 5.73
CA ASN A 81 15.29 -1.69 6.35
C ASN A 81 15.43 -2.86 7.34
N GLU A 82 16.62 -3.36 7.58
CA GLU A 82 16.90 -4.51 8.46
C GLU A 82 16.29 -4.35 9.86
N LYS A 83 16.24 -3.13 10.38
CA LYS A 83 15.64 -2.82 11.69
C LYS A 83 14.15 -3.20 11.74
N TYR A 84 13.43 -3.06 10.64
CA TYR A 84 12.00 -3.39 10.57
C TYR A 84 11.74 -4.90 10.67
N ALA A 85 12.71 -5.76 10.34
CA ALA A 85 12.58 -7.21 10.52
C ALA A 85 12.24 -7.59 11.98
N HIS A 86 12.72 -6.82 12.94
CA HIS A 86 12.55 -7.08 14.37
C HIS A 86 11.38 -6.29 14.99
N TYR A 87 11.08 -5.08 14.49
CA TYR A 87 10.17 -4.16 15.15
C TYR A 87 8.82 -4.03 14.47
N TYR A 88 8.78 -3.97 13.14
CA TYR A 88 7.60 -3.53 12.42
C TYR A 88 6.34 -4.33 12.74
N HIS A 89 6.45 -5.63 12.85
CA HIS A 89 5.29 -6.49 13.08
C HIS A 89 4.93 -6.70 14.55
N ASN A 90 5.83 -6.38 15.47
CA ASN A 90 5.68 -6.76 16.89
C ASN A 90 5.66 -5.58 17.86
N HIS A 91 6.21 -4.44 17.49
CA HIS A 91 6.31 -3.30 18.39
C HIS A 91 5.00 -2.53 18.47
N PRO A 92 4.53 -2.10 19.67
CA PRO A 92 3.26 -1.38 19.84
C PRO A 92 3.11 -0.11 18.98
N ALA A 93 4.20 0.60 18.71
CA ALA A 93 4.17 1.80 17.85
C ALA A 93 3.73 1.52 16.40
N TYR A 94 3.74 0.27 15.95
CA TYR A 94 3.36 -0.13 14.60
C TYR A 94 2.08 -0.99 14.58
N GLU A 95 1.34 -1.07 15.67
CA GLU A 95 0.13 -1.90 15.75
C GLU A 95 -0.92 -1.52 14.73
N ASP A 96 -1.12 -0.21 14.53
CA ASP A 96 -2.09 0.35 13.59
C ASP A 96 -1.53 0.53 12.17
N TYR A 97 -0.27 0.12 11.93
CA TYR A 97 0.33 0.15 10.60
C TYR A 97 -0.09 -1.07 9.77
N PRO A 98 -0.11 -0.95 8.43
CA PRO A 98 -0.49 -2.05 7.56
C PRO A 98 0.39 -3.26 7.74
N VAL A 99 -0.19 -4.46 7.76
CA VAL A 99 0.60 -5.69 7.71
C VAL A 99 1.20 -5.88 6.32
N VAL A 100 2.49 -6.18 6.27
CA VAL A 100 3.25 -6.44 5.04
C VAL A 100 4.04 -7.74 5.17
N ASN A 101 4.67 -8.19 4.09
CA ASN A 101 5.47 -9.42 4.05
C ASN A 101 4.68 -10.67 4.38
N ILE A 102 3.42 -10.72 3.96
CA ILE A 102 2.54 -11.88 4.03
C ILE A 102 2.35 -12.47 2.62
N SER A 103 2.07 -13.77 2.56
CA SER A 103 1.71 -14.43 1.31
C SER A 103 0.26 -14.10 0.91
N ARG A 104 -0.06 -14.27 -0.38
CA ARG A 104 -1.44 -14.18 -0.85
C ARG A 104 -2.35 -15.20 -0.17
N GLU A 105 -1.85 -16.41 0.00
CA GLU A 105 -2.54 -17.51 0.69
C GLU A 105 -2.79 -17.16 2.16
N GLY A 106 -1.81 -16.53 2.82
CA GLY A 106 -1.98 -16.01 4.19
C GLY A 106 -3.07 -14.95 4.28
N ALA A 107 -3.13 -14.03 3.32
CA ALA A 107 -4.19 -13.03 3.24
C ALA A 107 -5.58 -13.66 2.99
N GLN A 108 -5.66 -14.73 2.18
CA GLN A 108 -6.91 -15.48 1.97
C GLN A 108 -7.37 -16.18 3.26
N LEU A 109 -6.46 -16.85 3.95
CA LEU A 109 -6.74 -17.48 5.24
C LEU A 109 -7.22 -16.47 6.30
N TYR A 110 -6.66 -15.27 6.31
CA TYR A 110 -7.16 -14.17 7.16
C TYR A 110 -8.62 -13.81 6.83
N CYS A 111 -8.96 -13.69 5.55
CA CYS A 111 -10.32 -13.40 5.13
C CYS A 111 -11.31 -14.53 5.52
N GLU A 112 -10.92 -15.79 5.38
CA GLU A 112 -11.71 -16.95 5.81
C GLU A 112 -11.92 -16.92 7.32
N TRP A 113 -10.86 -16.76 8.10
CA TRP A 113 -10.92 -16.64 9.56
C TRP A 113 -11.84 -15.48 10.00
N LEU A 114 -11.72 -14.31 9.37
CA LEU A 114 -12.57 -13.17 9.68
C LEU A 114 -14.05 -13.47 9.37
N THR A 115 -14.32 -14.17 8.25
CA THR A 115 -15.64 -14.63 7.86
C THR A 115 -16.24 -15.55 8.92
N GLU A 116 -15.48 -16.52 9.41
CA GLU A 116 -15.92 -17.44 10.47
C GLU A 116 -16.24 -16.70 11.77
N LYS A 117 -15.34 -15.78 12.20
CA LYS A 117 -15.54 -15.02 13.44
C LYS A 117 -16.78 -14.13 13.40
N TYR A 118 -17.03 -13.44 12.30
CA TYR A 118 -18.23 -12.61 12.15
C TYR A 118 -19.50 -13.46 12.05
N ASN A 119 -19.48 -14.54 11.28
CA ASN A 119 -20.65 -15.39 11.11
C ASN A 119 -21.02 -16.21 12.36
N ALA A 120 -20.08 -16.42 13.27
CA ALA A 120 -20.37 -16.97 14.58
C ALA A 120 -21.26 -16.05 15.46
N LEU A 121 -21.28 -14.76 15.15
CA LEU A 121 -22.08 -13.74 15.85
C LEU A 121 -23.37 -13.38 15.12
N LEU A 122 -23.51 -13.78 13.85
CA LEU A 122 -24.65 -13.42 12.99
C LEU A 122 -25.67 -14.55 12.89
N PRO A 123 -26.96 -14.23 12.71
CA PRO A 123 -27.99 -15.19 12.31
C PRO A 123 -27.63 -15.86 10.98
N SER A 124 -28.14 -17.06 10.76
CA SER A 124 -27.84 -17.86 9.55
C SER A 124 -28.31 -17.24 8.23
N ASP A 125 -29.31 -16.36 8.28
CA ASP A 125 -29.87 -15.61 7.16
C ASP A 125 -29.14 -14.30 6.88
N GLN A 126 -28.17 -13.89 7.72
CA GLN A 126 -27.43 -12.64 7.62
C GLN A 126 -25.90 -12.87 7.52
N ARG A 127 -25.52 -13.99 6.99
CA ARG A 127 -24.09 -14.32 6.84
C ARG A 127 -23.41 -13.42 5.82
N ILE A 128 -22.17 -13.08 6.11
CA ILE A 128 -21.30 -12.27 5.27
C ILE A 128 -20.05 -13.06 4.88
N THR A 129 -19.40 -12.65 3.82
CA THR A 129 -18.14 -13.25 3.37
C THR A 129 -17.11 -12.16 3.16
N PHE A 130 -15.98 -12.30 3.85
CA PHE A 130 -14.79 -11.50 3.60
C PHE A 130 -13.92 -12.21 2.59
N ARG A 131 -13.37 -11.48 1.65
CA ARG A 131 -12.44 -11.99 0.64
C ARG A 131 -11.55 -10.88 0.12
N LEU A 132 -10.48 -11.23 -0.54
CA LEU A 132 -9.69 -10.26 -1.29
C LEU A 132 -10.51 -9.69 -2.45
N PRO A 133 -10.37 -8.38 -2.74
CA PRO A 133 -11.08 -7.76 -3.85
C PRO A 133 -10.57 -8.29 -5.20
N LEU A 134 -11.46 -8.32 -6.19
CA LEU A 134 -11.07 -8.48 -7.57
C LEU A 134 -10.37 -7.21 -8.06
N LYS A 135 -9.54 -7.31 -9.11
CA LYS A 135 -8.88 -6.14 -9.73
C LYS A 135 -9.91 -5.07 -10.13
N THR A 136 -11.04 -5.47 -10.70
CA THR A 136 -12.12 -4.55 -11.10
C THR A 136 -12.80 -3.88 -9.92
N GLU A 137 -13.02 -4.60 -8.82
CA GLU A 137 -13.58 -4.03 -7.59
C GLU A 137 -12.62 -3.02 -6.96
N TRP A 138 -11.33 -3.36 -6.93
CA TRP A 138 -10.31 -2.45 -6.41
C TRP A 138 -10.24 -1.15 -7.24
N ILE A 139 -10.25 -1.26 -8.59
CA ILE A 139 -10.29 -0.09 -9.48
C ILE A 139 -11.57 0.72 -9.25
N ARG A 140 -12.72 0.06 -9.10
CA ARG A 140 -14.00 0.73 -8.81
C ARG A 140 -13.96 1.52 -7.51
N ALA A 141 -13.41 0.92 -6.44
CA ALA A 141 -13.25 1.58 -5.16
C ALA A 141 -12.30 2.79 -5.25
N ALA A 142 -11.20 2.64 -6.01
CA ALA A 142 -10.17 3.67 -6.13
C ALA A 142 -10.57 4.86 -7.01
N CYS A 143 -11.28 4.62 -8.12
CA CYS A 143 -11.56 5.63 -9.15
C CYS A 143 -13.01 6.13 -9.13
N GLY A 144 -13.92 5.46 -8.43
CA GLY A 144 -15.35 5.80 -8.42
C GLY A 144 -15.97 5.74 -9.83
N ASP A 145 -16.72 6.76 -10.20
CA ASP A 145 -17.36 6.85 -11.52
C ASP A 145 -16.46 7.44 -12.63
N ASN A 146 -15.22 7.80 -12.29
CA ASN A 146 -14.31 8.38 -13.27
C ASN A 146 -13.53 7.27 -14.02
N LEU A 147 -14.12 6.79 -15.12
CA LEU A 147 -13.53 5.72 -15.95
C LEU A 147 -12.16 6.05 -16.56
N ASN A 148 -11.80 7.33 -16.65
CA ASN A 148 -10.54 7.79 -17.22
C ASN A 148 -9.58 8.37 -16.17
N ALA A 149 -9.83 8.11 -14.89
CA ALA A 149 -8.96 8.56 -13.82
C ALA A 149 -7.58 7.91 -13.91
N SER A 150 -6.53 8.71 -14.07
CA SER A 150 -5.15 8.23 -13.97
C SER A 150 -4.74 7.95 -12.52
N TYR A 151 -5.38 8.61 -11.56
CA TYR A 151 -5.13 8.52 -10.12
C TYR A 151 -6.43 8.59 -9.33
N THR A 152 -6.41 8.10 -8.11
CA THR A 152 -7.57 8.05 -7.20
C THR A 152 -8.18 9.42 -6.89
N TRP A 153 -7.42 10.49 -6.96
CA TRP A 153 -7.91 11.88 -6.82
C TRP A 153 -8.51 12.48 -8.10
N GLY A 154 -8.62 11.70 -9.16
CA GLY A 154 -9.37 12.04 -10.38
C GLY A 154 -8.69 13.03 -11.34
N LYS A 155 -7.53 13.56 -11.01
CA LYS A 155 -6.78 14.51 -11.85
C LYS A 155 -5.48 13.87 -12.37
N PRO A 156 -4.96 14.28 -13.53
CA PRO A 156 -3.75 13.69 -14.11
C PRO A 156 -2.45 14.15 -13.44
N TYR A 157 -2.52 15.11 -12.54
CA TYR A 157 -1.35 15.69 -11.89
C TYR A 157 -1.03 14.99 -10.58
N VAL A 158 0.25 14.77 -10.29
CA VAL A 158 0.74 14.13 -9.05
C VAL A 158 0.84 15.10 -7.88
N ARG A 159 0.66 16.40 -8.13
CA ARG A 159 0.71 17.47 -7.13
C ARG A 159 -0.63 18.22 -7.08
N ASN A 160 -0.95 18.76 -5.92
CA ASN A 160 -2.06 19.69 -5.74
C ASN A 160 -1.70 21.12 -6.20
N SER A 161 -2.64 22.05 -6.09
CA SER A 161 -2.42 23.48 -6.43
C SER A 161 -1.42 24.20 -5.53
N GLN A 162 -1.05 23.58 -4.40
CA GLN A 162 -0.06 24.10 -3.45
C GLN A 162 1.32 23.47 -3.68
N GLY A 163 1.50 22.65 -4.73
CA GLY A 163 2.74 21.97 -5.06
C GLY A 163 3.04 20.71 -4.26
N GLN A 164 2.17 20.30 -3.33
CA GLN A 164 2.37 19.12 -2.50
C GLN A 164 2.06 17.85 -3.27
N PHE A 165 2.88 16.81 -3.10
CA PHE A 165 2.60 15.48 -3.65
C PHE A 165 1.36 14.86 -3.01
N LEU A 166 0.52 14.27 -3.86
CA LEU A 166 -0.75 13.63 -3.47
C LEU A 166 -0.58 12.14 -3.10
N ALA A 167 0.58 11.56 -3.37
CA ALA A 167 0.92 10.19 -2.99
C ALA A 167 2.43 10.04 -2.82
N ASN A 168 2.83 9.04 -2.02
CA ASN A 168 4.22 8.63 -1.89
C ASN A 168 4.51 7.52 -2.91
N PHE A 169 5.21 7.85 -3.98
CA PHE A 169 5.62 6.90 -5.01
C PHE A 169 6.91 7.36 -5.69
N VAL A 170 7.69 6.38 -6.13
CA VAL A 170 8.86 6.62 -6.96
C VAL A 170 8.40 6.79 -8.40
N ARG A 171 8.71 7.92 -9.01
CA ARG A 171 8.42 8.18 -10.41
C ARG A 171 9.63 8.80 -11.10
N ILE A 172 10.11 8.12 -12.12
CA ILE A 172 11.06 8.66 -13.09
C ILE A 172 10.26 9.12 -14.31
N GLY A 173 10.31 10.38 -14.65
CA GLY A 173 9.52 10.94 -15.74
C GLY A 173 9.91 12.35 -16.11
N GLU A 174 9.09 12.99 -16.93
CA GLU A 174 9.33 14.34 -17.43
C GLU A 174 9.51 15.42 -16.35
N THR A 175 8.96 15.14 -15.15
CA THR A 175 9.10 15.99 -13.98
C THR A 175 10.26 15.59 -13.07
N SER A 176 11.03 14.59 -13.43
CA SER A 176 12.22 14.17 -12.68
C SER A 176 13.32 15.19 -12.92
N ILE A 177 13.89 15.69 -11.83
CA ILE A 177 14.95 16.71 -11.86
C ILE A 177 16.15 16.13 -11.12
N ALA A 178 17.30 16.18 -11.76
CA ALA A 178 18.58 15.77 -11.19
C ALA A 178 19.61 16.87 -11.44
N ARG A 179 20.78 16.79 -10.82
CA ARG A 179 21.91 17.66 -11.14
C ARG A 179 22.92 16.90 -11.98
N ASN A 180 23.43 17.51 -13.03
CA ASN A 180 24.52 16.96 -13.81
C ASN A 180 25.88 17.22 -13.11
N GLU A 181 26.95 16.73 -13.71
CA GLU A 181 28.33 16.90 -13.20
C GLU A 181 28.74 18.38 -12.97
N LYS A 182 28.08 19.32 -13.67
CA LYS A 182 28.32 20.76 -13.52
C LYS A 182 27.49 21.39 -12.40
N GLY A 183 26.65 20.60 -11.71
CA GLY A 183 25.74 21.07 -10.68
C GLY A 183 24.48 21.75 -11.20
N GLU A 184 24.22 21.72 -12.52
CA GLU A 184 23.05 22.30 -13.16
C GLU A 184 21.86 21.34 -13.05
N PHE A 185 20.66 21.87 -12.84
CA PHE A 185 19.45 21.06 -12.88
C PHE A 185 19.16 20.56 -14.30
N VAL A 186 18.98 19.27 -14.44
CA VAL A 186 18.60 18.60 -15.69
C VAL A 186 17.28 17.86 -15.52
N SER A 187 16.52 17.77 -16.59
CA SER A 187 15.20 17.14 -16.64
C SER A 187 15.06 16.31 -17.91
N GLY A 188 13.92 15.64 -18.09
CA GLY A 188 13.69 14.81 -19.26
C GLY A 188 14.52 13.53 -19.26
N GLU A 189 15.06 13.16 -20.41
CA GLU A 189 15.79 11.90 -20.58
C GLU A 189 17.11 11.85 -19.78
N GLU A 190 17.86 12.95 -19.75
CA GLU A 190 19.10 13.03 -18.97
C GLU A 190 18.80 12.89 -17.47
N GLY A 191 17.78 13.57 -16.96
CA GLY A 191 17.32 13.42 -15.58
C GLY A 191 16.87 11.99 -15.25
N LYS A 192 16.19 11.32 -16.18
CA LYS A 192 15.80 9.90 -16.01
C LYS A 192 17.00 8.98 -15.90
N ILE A 193 18.03 9.17 -16.71
CA ILE A 193 19.25 8.35 -16.67
C ILE A 193 19.96 8.51 -15.33
N ILE A 194 20.16 9.74 -14.87
CA ILE A 194 20.82 10.01 -13.59
C ILE A 194 20.04 9.40 -12.43
N LEU A 195 18.72 9.53 -12.41
CA LEU A 195 17.88 8.95 -11.36
C LEU A 195 17.85 7.42 -11.42
N ALA A 196 17.85 6.82 -12.61
CA ALA A 196 17.93 5.36 -12.76
C ALA A 196 19.26 4.80 -12.27
N LEU A 197 20.37 5.49 -12.48
CA LEU A 197 21.67 5.11 -11.92
C LEU A 197 21.65 5.23 -10.39
N ALA A 198 21.08 6.31 -9.86
CA ALA A 198 20.91 6.50 -8.43
C ALA A 198 20.07 5.38 -7.78
N GLU A 199 18.99 4.93 -8.41
CA GLU A 199 18.17 3.80 -7.93
C GLU A 199 18.94 2.48 -7.89
N GLN A 200 19.85 2.24 -8.84
CA GLN A 200 20.70 1.04 -8.84
C GLN A 200 21.68 0.99 -7.68
N GLU A 201 22.04 2.16 -7.15
CA GLU A 201 23.00 2.31 -6.01
C GLU A 201 22.32 2.55 -4.65
N ASP A 202 21.03 2.20 -4.49
CA ASP A 202 20.24 2.34 -3.25
C ASP A 202 19.98 3.79 -2.81
N PHE A 203 19.73 4.67 -3.72
CA PHE A 203 19.41 6.05 -3.40
C PHE A 203 18.04 6.26 -2.77
N VAL A 204 18.04 6.94 -1.63
CA VAL A 204 16.82 7.51 -1.07
C VAL A 204 16.46 8.77 -1.85
N TYR A 205 15.29 8.78 -2.45
CA TYR A 205 14.74 9.94 -3.12
C TYR A 205 14.71 11.15 -2.20
N ALA A 206 15.35 12.24 -2.59
CA ALA A 206 15.12 13.53 -1.96
C ALA A 206 13.88 14.16 -2.62
N PRO A 207 12.85 14.52 -1.85
CA PRO A 207 11.72 15.25 -2.40
C PRO A 207 12.17 16.63 -2.90
N VAL A 208 11.67 17.03 -4.05
CA VAL A 208 11.83 18.40 -4.58
C VAL A 208 10.56 19.19 -4.33
N ASP A 209 10.69 20.49 -4.08
CA ASP A 209 9.56 21.40 -3.93
C ASP A 209 8.87 21.73 -5.26
N ALA A 210 7.87 22.59 -5.23
CA ALA A 210 7.11 22.99 -6.41
C ALA A 210 7.94 23.72 -7.47
N MET A 211 9.11 24.24 -7.11
CA MET A 211 10.06 24.92 -8.02
C MET A 211 11.19 23.99 -8.48
N GLY A 212 11.21 22.74 -8.04
CA GLY A 212 12.24 21.77 -8.36
C GLY A 212 13.47 21.85 -7.46
N GLU A 213 13.40 22.57 -6.35
CA GLU A 213 14.45 22.59 -5.35
C GLU A 213 14.35 21.39 -4.41
N LEU A 214 15.47 20.83 -4.02
CA LEU A 214 15.53 19.72 -3.06
C LEU A 214 15.05 20.20 -1.69
N ILE A 215 14.07 19.49 -1.12
CA ILE A 215 13.60 19.73 0.24
C ILE A 215 14.47 18.87 1.18
N GLY A 216 15.38 19.51 1.91
CA GLY A 216 16.28 18.87 2.85
C GLY A 216 17.73 19.27 2.66
N ASP A 217 18.62 18.59 3.36
CA ASP A 217 20.05 18.90 3.31
C ASP A 217 20.62 18.61 1.93
N ASP A 218 20.69 19.66 1.15
CA ASP A 218 21.02 19.76 -0.29
C ASP A 218 22.31 19.03 -0.70
N ASN A 219 23.19 18.84 0.26
CA ASN A 219 24.54 18.36 -0.03
C ASN A 219 24.66 16.82 -0.12
N SER A 220 23.70 16.06 0.38
CA SER A 220 23.87 14.61 0.45
C SER A 220 23.55 13.94 -0.90
N LEU A 221 22.46 14.31 -1.56
CA LEU A 221 22.07 13.72 -2.85
C LEU A 221 23.01 14.16 -3.97
N SER A 222 23.38 15.46 -4.00
CA SER A 222 24.30 16.01 -4.98
C SER A 222 25.69 15.37 -4.90
N LYS A 223 26.23 15.19 -3.68
CA LYS A 223 27.51 14.50 -3.47
C LYS A 223 27.48 13.04 -3.87
N HIS A 224 26.37 12.38 -3.69
CA HIS A 224 26.20 10.99 -4.04
C HIS A 224 26.07 10.78 -5.55
N ILE A 225 25.27 11.60 -6.23
CA ILE A 225 25.19 11.58 -7.71
C ILE A 225 26.56 11.87 -8.32
N GLN A 226 27.30 12.84 -7.77
CA GLN A 226 28.67 13.07 -8.19
C GLN A 226 29.58 11.86 -7.96
N ALA A 227 29.48 11.18 -6.81
CA ALA A 227 30.27 9.98 -6.53
C ALA A 227 29.98 8.83 -7.50
N ILE A 228 28.73 8.67 -7.95
CA ILE A 228 28.34 7.67 -8.96
C ILE A 228 28.92 8.03 -10.33
N LEU A 229 28.90 9.31 -10.70
CA LEU A 229 29.40 9.78 -12.00
C LEU A 229 30.94 9.76 -12.07
N GLU A 230 31.61 9.87 -10.93
CA GLU A 230 33.09 9.83 -10.83
C GLU A 230 33.66 8.39 -10.80
N HIS A 231 32.81 7.38 -10.54
CA HIS A 231 33.18 5.96 -10.48
C HIS A 231 32.23 5.10 -11.33
N PRO A 232 32.30 5.15 -12.68
CA PRO A 232 31.49 4.34 -13.57
C PRO A 232 31.81 2.84 -13.50
#